data_7efda86eb55f1a89092f21b0ffe85bc8
#
_entry.id   7efda86eb55f1a89092f21b0ffe85bc8
#
_cell.length_a   1.000
_cell.length_b   1.000
_cell.length_c   1.000
_cell.angle_alpha   90.00
_cell.angle_beta   90.00
_cell.angle_gamma   90.00
#
_symmetry.space_group_name_H-M   'P 1'
#
loop_
_entity.id
_entity.type
_entity.pdbx_description
1 polymer ?
#
loop_
_entity_poly.entity_id
_entity_poly.type
_entity_poly.pdbx_seq_one_letter_code
_entity_poly.pdbx_strand_id
1 'polypeptide(L)'
;CLVGSEMCIRDRMSNTEKKLDVICLGAAVVDIPLRPVSRDIFDIESYPVDRIAMSVGGDAMNEATIISRLGFKTGIIACIGDDAAGQFILRSCEKDNIDVEGIKIDPTIDTSMNIGLVTDDGERTFVTNRNGSLWKENIEHVDFEKMKQAKILSLASIFNCPLLDGKTLVKIFKEAKAAGMTITADMIKPRLGETLDDIREALSYVDYFFPNFDEACLMTGETEESKVADKLFECGVKNVIMKIGKRGCYIRNAAGAMIVPACKGVTAIDTIGAGDNFASGFISALLQGKDIRDCGIYANCTAAISVQYVGATTGVRNKEMVEEMLEKYKKDYIL
;
A
#
# COMPACT_ATOMS: atom_id res chain seq x y z
N CYS A 1 -27.45 -25.67 -41.78
CA CYS A 1 -26.85 -24.45 -41.32
C CYS A 1 -27.18 -24.20 -39.84
N LEU A 2 -26.42 -24.84 -38.96
CA LEU A 2 -26.49 -24.64 -37.50
C LEU A 2 -25.08 -24.70 -36.95
N VAL A 3 -24.28 -23.66 -37.23
CA VAL A 3 -22.99 -23.38 -36.58
C VAL A 3 -22.88 -21.87 -36.54
N GLY A 4 -23.33 -21.26 -35.46
CA GLY A 4 -23.29 -19.79 -35.33
C GLY A 4 -23.86 -19.23 -34.03
N SER A 5 -24.32 -20.08 -33.09
CA SER A 5 -24.98 -19.58 -31.87
C SER A 5 -24.19 -19.77 -30.55
N GLU A 6 -23.10 -20.53 -30.53
CA GLU A 6 -22.34 -20.75 -29.30
C GLU A 6 -21.14 -19.80 -29.11
N MET A 7 -20.71 -19.13 -30.18
CA MET A 7 -19.59 -18.15 -30.07
C MET A 7 -20.04 -16.75 -29.67
N CYS A 8 -21.34 -16.43 -29.78
CA CYS A 8 -21.92 -15.15 -29.34
C CYS A 8 -22.33 -15.09 -27.85
N ILE A 9 -22.31 -16.22 -27.13
CA ILE A 9 -22.75 -16.26 -25.74
C ILE A 9 -21.55 -16.06 -24.76
N ARG A 10 -20.34 -16.40 -25.21
CA ARG A 10 -19.14 -16.18 -24.36
C ARG A 10 -18.68 -14.71 -24.26
N ASP A 11 -19.03 -13.87 -25.25
CA ASP A 11 -18.67 -12.44 -25.24
C ASP A 11 -19.67 -11.53 -24.52
N ARG A 12 -20.74 -12.09 -23.93
CA ARG A 12 -21.76 -11.33 -23.18
C ARG A 12 -21.61 -11.45 -21.65
N MET A 13 -20.59 -12.12 -21.13
CA MET A 13 -20.34 -12.15 -19.69
C MET A 13 -19.36 -11.05 -19.31
N SER A 14 -19.94 -10.02 -18.68
CA SER A 14 -19.30 -8.98 -17.87
C SER A 14 -18.55 -7.86 -18.59
N ASN A 15 -19.23 -7.03 -19.36
CA ASN A 15 -18.83 -5.62 -19.43
C ASN A 15 -19.67 -4.82 -18.41
N THR A 16 -19.67 -5.23 -17.15
CA THR A 16 -20.09 -4.35 -16.05
C THR A 16 -19.00 -3.31 -15.89
N GLU A 17 -19.29 -2.08 -16.28
CA GLU A 17 -18.38 -0.94 -16.09
C GLU A 17 -17.93 -0.90 -14.63
N LYS A 18 -16.63 -1.05 -14.40
CA LYS A 18 -16.06 -1.03 -13.04
C LYS A 18 -16.29 0.36 -12.45
N LYS A 19 -16.93 0.41 -11.27
CA LYS A 19 -17.29 1.66 -10.60
C LYS A 19 -16.09 2.37 -9.97
N LEU A 20 -15.09 1.58 -9.57
CA LEU A 20 -13.85 2.05 -8.94
C LEU A 20 -12.65 1.75 -9.84
N ASP A 21 -11.65 2.62 -9.78
CA ASP A 21 -10.36 2.37 -10.42
C ASP A 21 -9.51 1.44 -9.55
N VAL A 22 -9.46 1.71 -8.24
CA VAL A 22 -8.69 0.92 -7.27
C VAL A 22 -9.54 0.65 -6.03
N ILE A 23 -9.34 -0.51 -5.44
CA ILE A 23 -9.77 -0.80 -4.07
C ILE A 23 -8.55 -1.26 -3.27
N CYS A 24 -8.25 -0.57 -2.17
CA CYS A 24 -7.15 -0.89 -1.27
C CYS A 24 -7.68 -1.81 -0.16
N LEU A 25 -7.01 -2.93 0.07
CA LEU A 25 -7.35 -3.88 1.13
C LEU A 25 -6.25 -3.87 2.20
N GLY A 26 -6.63 -3.75 3.45
CA GLY A 26 -5.73 -3.85 4.60
C GLY A 26 -6.01 -2.82 5.68
N ALA A 27 -5.00 -2.53 6.49
CA ALA A 27 -5.16 -1.75 7.70
C ALA A 27 -5.60 -0.30 7.45
N ALA A 28 -6.59 0.13 8.24
CA ALA A 28 -6.93 1.52 8.50
C ALA A 28 -6.81 1.76 10.01
N VAL A 29 -5.93 2.66 10.42
CA VAL A 29 -5.60 2.90 11.83
C VAL A 29 -5.57 4.39 12.15
N VAL A 30 -5.54 4.73 13.42
CA VAL A 30 -5.28 6.10 13.89
C VAL A 30 -3.87 6.16 14.47
N ASP A 31 -3.05 7.07 13.98
CA ASP A 31 -1.70 7.31 14.47
C ASP A 31 -1.65 8.56 15.35
N ILE A 32 -1.03 8.44 16.52
CA ILE A 32 -0.82 9.52 17.49
C ILE A 32 0.68 9.63 17.78
N PRO A 33 1.45 10.40 16.99
CA PRO A 33 2.86 10.62 17.28
C PRO A 33 3.03 11.52 18.50
N LEU A 34 3.85 11.08 19.45
CA LEU A 34 4.35 11.86 20.59
C LEU A 34 5.82 12.20 20.32
N ARG A 35 6.12 13.50 20.23
CA ARG A 35 7.48 13.96 19.94
C ARG A 35 7.79 15.36 20.50
N PRO A 36 9.04 15.63 20.92
CA PRO A 36 10.04 14.58 21.20
C PRO A 36 9.71 13.83 22.50
N VAL A 37 10.13 12.58 22.59
CA VAL A 37 10.10 11.81 23.84
C VAL A 37 11.49 11.29 24.16
N SER A 38 11.85 11.27 25.45
CA SER A 38 13.04 10.60 25.95
C SER A 38 12.67 9.41 26.84
N ARG A 39 13.66 8.66 27.28
CA ARG A 39 13.43 7.47 28.13
C ARG A 39 12.86 7.83 29.49
N ASP A 40 13.06 9.05 29.95
CA ASP A 40 12.54 9.57 31.24
C ASP A 40 11.01 9.62 31.27
N ILE A 41 10.33 9.42 30.16
CA ILE A 41 8.85 9.32 30.10
C ILE A 41 8.29 8.31 31.12
N PHE A 42 9.10 7.32 31.50
CA PHE A 42 8.71 6.30 32.49
C PHE A 42 9.06 6.68 33.91
N ASP A 43 9.82 7.76 34.11
CA ASP A 43 10.36 8.18 35.43
C ASP A 43 9.60 9.37 36.02
N ILE A 44 8.69 9.99 35.27
CA ILE A 44 7.93 11.16 35.68
C ILE A 44 6.43 10.96 35.53
N GLU A 45 5.66 11.59 36.40
CA GLU A 45 4.20 11.45 36.44
C GLU A 45 3.50 12.06 35.22
N SER A 46 4.04 13.15 34.67
CA SER A 46 3.49 13.86 33.51
C SER A 46 4.63 14.32 32.61
N TYR A 47 4.66 13.79 31.37
CA TYR A 47 5.68 14.11 30.37
C TYR A 47 5.12 15.12 29.37
N PRO A 48 5.61 16.38 29.33
CA PRO A 48 5.16 17.37 28.38
C PRO A 48 5.76 17.11 26.99
N VAL A 49 4.93 17.16 25.95
CA VAL A 49 5.35 17.16 24.54
C VAL A 49 4.82 18.41 23.86
N ASP A 50 5.48 18.87 22.79
CA ASP A 50 5.09 20.11 22.11
C ASP A 50 3.71 20.02 21.45
N ARG A 51 3.36 18.85 20.95
CA ARG A 51 2.09 18.63 20.25
C ARG A 51 1.66 17.17 20.30
N ILE A 52 0.37 16.98 20.56
CA ILE A 52 -0.32 15.71 20.35
C ILE A 52 -1.36 15.94 19.25
N ALA A 53 -1.30 15.16 18.19
CA ALA A 53 -2.25 15.21 17.08
C ALA A 53 -2.60 13.80 16.61
N MET A 54 -3.83 13.64 16.16
CA MET A 54 -4.28 12.40 15.51
C MET A 54 -4.16 12.56 14.00
N SER A 55 -3.72 11.51 13.35
CA SER A 55 -3.75 11.35 11.90
C SER A 55 -4.27 9.96 11.53
N VAL A 56 -4.80 9.82 10.33
CA VAL A 56 -5.05 8.47 9.80
C VAL A 56 -3.73 7.86 9.36
N GLY A 57 -3.65 6.54 9.48
CA GLY A 57 -2.54 5.71 9.08
C GLY A 57 -3.02 4.32 8.69
N GLY A 58 -2.07 3.42 8.53
CA GLY A 58 -2.29 2.11 7.93
C GLY A 58 -2.10 2.15 6.42
N ASP A 59 -1.40 1.15 5.91
CA ASP A 59 -0.88 1.15 4.53
C ASP A 59 -2.02 1.28 3.51
N ALA A 60 -3.14 0.55 3.72
CA ALA A 60 -4.30 0.63 2.83
C ALA A 60 -4.98 2.01 2.86
N MET A 61 -5.07 2.63 4.03
CA MET A 61 -5.61 3.97 4.17
C MET A 61 -4.69 5.03 3.54
N ASN A 62 -3.37 4.87 3.69
CA ASN A 62 -2.38 5.74 3.06
C ASN A 62 -2.46 5.64 1.54
N GLU A 63 -2.46 4.42 0.97
CA GLU A 63 -2.60 4.22 -0.46
C GLU A 63 -3.90 4.80 -1.00
N ALA A 64 -5.04 4.48 -0.36
CA ALA A 64 -6.34 4.98 -0.78
C ALA A 64 -6.38 6.52 -0.80
N THR A 65 -5.81 7.16 0.22
CA THR A 65 -5.71 8.62 0.33
C THR A 65 -4.91 9.22 -0.83
N ILE A 66 -3.71 8.68 -1.10
CA ILE A 66 -2.83 9.23 -2.14
C ILE A 66 -3.43 8.97 -3.53
N ILE A 67 -3.93 7.77 -3.82
CA ILE A 67 -4.51 7.44 -5.12
C ILE A 67 -5.75 8.32 -5.40
N SER A 68 -6.60 8.56 -4.39
CA SER A 68 -7.74 9.48 -4.53
C SER A 68 -7.31 10.91 -4.83
N ARG A 69 -6.30 11.44 -4.13
CA ARG A 69 -5.73 12.77 -4.39
C ARG A 69 -5.05 12.89 -5.76
N LEU A 70 -4.60 11.78 -6.34
CA LEU A 70 -4.10 11.72 -7.71
C LEU A 70 -5.21 11.65 -8.77
N GLY A 71 -6.49 11.68 -8.33
CA GLY A 71 -7.66 11.86 -9.20
C GLY A 71 -8.35 10.56 -9.64
N PHE A 72 -8.12 9.44 -8.96
CA PHE A 72 -8.73 8.15 -9.27
C PHE A 72 -9.87 7.81 -8.30
N LYS A 73 -10.90 7.11 -8.80
CA LYS A 73 -12.00 6.60 -7.99
C LYS A 73 -11.51 5.45 -7.12
N THR A 74 -11.33 5.72 -5.85
CA THR A 74 -10.67 4.80 -4.91
C THR A 74 -11.65 4.37 -3.82
N GLY A 75 -11.65 3.09 -3.50
CA GLY A 75 -12.34 2.52 -2.35
C GLY A 75 -11.36 1.85 -1.40
N ILE A 76 -11.84 1.54 -0.20
CA ILE A 76 -11.08 0.82 0.81
C ILE A 76 -11.90 -0.34 1.38
N ILE A 77 -11.26 -1.48 1.57
CA ILE A 77 -11.72 -2.62 2.37
C ILE A 77 -10.83 -2.68 3.60
N ALA A 78 -11.42 -2.47 4.76
CA ALA A 78 -10.76 -2.50 6.05
C ALA A 78 -11.78 -2.86 7.14
N CYS A 79 -11.28 -3.26 8.31
CA CYS A 79 -12.10 -3.42 9.49
C CYS A 79 -11.82 -2.29 10.50
N ILE A 80 -12.88 -1.74 11.10
CA ILE A 80 -12.79 -0.75 12.19
C ILE A 80 -13.80 -1.10 13.29
N GLY A 81 -13.58 -0.59 14.50
CA GLY A 81 -14.54 -0.65 15.58
C GLY A 81 -15.66 0.40 15.45
N ASP A 82 -16.75 0.21 16.20
CA ASP A 82 -17.80 1.23 16.37
C ASP A 82 -17.40 2.21 17.49
N ASP A 83 -16.35 2.98 17.27
CA ASP A 83 -15.76 3.87 18.25
C ASP A 83 -15.33 5.23 17.66
N ALA A 84 -14.82 6.13 18.52
CA ALA A 84 -14.39 7.47 18.10
C ALA A 84 -13.25 7.46 17.08
N ALA A 85 -12.34 6.47 17.15
CA ALA A 85 -11.24 6.31 16.21
C ALA A 85 -11.74 5.84 14.84
N GLY A 86 -12.69 4.88 14.80
CA GLY A 86 -13.37 4.47 13.58
C GLY A 86 -14.11 5.62 12.90
N GLN A 87 -14.84 6.43 13.67
CA GLN A 87 -15.48 7.62 13.15
C GLN A 87 -14.49 8.68 12.62
N PHE A 88 -13.31 8.77 13.22
CA PHE A 88 -12.24 9.63 12.70
C PHE A 88 -11.73 9.16 11.35
N ILE A 89 -11.54 7.84 11.15
CA ILE A 89 -11.17 7.25 9.87
C ILE A 89 -12.22 7.54 8.81
N LEU A 90 -13.51 7.28 9.08
CA LEU A 90 -14.61 7.53 8.14
C LEU A 90 -14.66 8.99 7.67
N ARG A 91 -14.56 9.95 8.61
CA ARG A 91 -14.48 11.38 8.25
C ARG A 91 -13.28 11.74 7.40
N SER A 92 -12.15 11.07 7.61
CA SER A 92 -10.96 11.28 6.79
C SER A 92 -11.13 10.73 5.38
N CYS A 93 -11.81 9.59 5.24
CA CYS A 93 -12.18 9.03 3.93
C CYS A 93 -13.11 9.97 3.17
N GLU A 94 -14.12 10.54 3.84
CA GLU A 94 -15.06 11.50 3.23
C GLU A 94 -14.32 12.73 2.69
N LYS A 95 -13.37 13.27 3.46
CA LYS A 95 -12.56 14.43 3.06
C LYS A 95 -11.75 14.18 1.78
N ASP A 96 -11.23 12.99 1.62
CA ASP A 96 -10.43 12.59 0.46
C ASP A 96 -11.26 11.84 -0.62
N ASN A 97 -12.61 11.86 -0.54
CA ASN A 97 -13.56 11.22 -1.47
C ASN A 97 -13.27 9.72 -1.69
N ILE A 98 -12.90 9.01 -0.63
CA ILE A 98 -12.68 7.56 -0.65
C ILE A 98 -14.00 6.85 -0.40
N ASP A 99 -14.34 5.88 -1.24
CA ASP A 99 -15.52 5.03 -1.06
C ASP A 99 -15.30 4.08 0.14
N VAL A 100 -16.18 4.19 1.12
CA VAL A 100 -16.12 3.47 2.40
C VAL A 100 -17.10 2.31 2.49
N GLU A 101 -17.88 2.00 1.44
CA GLU A 101 -18.86 0.91 1.47
C GLU A 101 -18.22 -0.46 1.75
N GLY A 102 -16.90 -0.61 1.47
CA GLY A 102 -16.13 -1.80 1.79
C GLY A 102 -15.58 -1.84 3.23
N ILE A 103 -15.77 -0.80 4.03
CA ILE A 103 -15.34 -0.80 5.44
C ILE A 103 -16.33 -1.58 6.29
N LYS A 104 -15.84 -2.60 6.98
CA LYS A 104 -16.62 -3.35 7.95
C LYS A 104 -16.48 -2.71 9.33
N ILE A 105 -17.61 -2.27 9.90
CA ILE A 105 -17.68 -1.83 11.29
C ILE A 105 -18.04 -3.06 12.15
N ASP A 106 -17.11 -3.46 13.03
CA ASP A 106 -17.30 -4.57 13.96
C ASP A 106 -17.36 -4.03 15.40
N PRO A 107 -18.54 -4.02 16.05
CA PRO A 107 -18.70 -3.49 17.39
C PRO A 107 -18.05 -4.34 18.49
N THR A 108 -17.48 -5.50 18.15
CA THR A 108 -16.85 -6.41 19.11
C THR A 108 -15.34 -6.17 19.25
N ILE A 109 -14.76 -5.32 18.42
CA ILE A 109 -13.35 -4.97 18.43
C ILE A 109 -13.14 -3.47 18.50
N ASP A 110 -11.96 -3.05 18.93
CA ASP A 110 -11.56 -1.64 18.90
C ASP A 110 -10.96 -1.28 17.54
N THR A 111 -11.11 -0.03 17.11
CA THR A 111 -10.30 0.49 16.00
C THR A 111 -8.82 0.50 16.40
N SER A 112 -7.94 0.06 15.51
CA SER A 112 -6.51 0.08 15.78
C SER A 112 -5.98 1.50 15.92
N MET A 113 -5.23 1.72 16.99
CA MET A 113 -4.51 2.95 17.27
C MET A 113 -3.03 2.66 17.51
N ASN A 114 -2.17 3.47 16.91
CA ASN A 114 -0.73 3.43 17.14
C ASN A 114 -0.28 4.70 17.84
N ILE A 115 0.35 4.57 19.00
CA ILE A 115 1.04 5.68 19.64
C ILE A 115 2.52 5.58 19.26
N GLY A 116 2.99 6.53 18.48
CA GLY A 116 4.39 6.62 18.06
C GLY A 116 5.21 7.41 19.03
N LEU A 117 6.09 6.76 19.79
CA LEU A 117 7.10 7.43 20.61
C LEU A 117 8.29 7.78 19.71
N VAL A 118 8.51 9.05 19.46
CA VAL A 118 9.56 9.54 18.55
C VAL A 118 10.58 10.34 19.34
N THR A 119 11.84 9.88 19.33
CA THR A 119 12.95 10.54 20.01
C THR A 119 13.51 11.72 19.21
N ASP A 120 14.37 12.55 19.83
CA ASP A 120 14.97 13.72 19.18
C ASP A 120 15.81 13.36 17.94
N ASP A 121 16.45 12.20 17.93
CA ASP A 121 17.23 11.67 16.82
C ASP A 121 16.34 11.01 15.72
N GLY A 122 15.01 10.97 15.94
CA GLY A 122 14.03 10.46 14.99
C GLY A 122 13.80 8.95 15.07
N GLU A 123 14.37 8.23 16.04
CA GLU A 123 14.03 6.84 16.29
C GLU A 123 12.60 6.71 16.79
N ARG A 124 11.96 5.58 16.51
CA ARG A 124 10.53 5.37 16.75
C ARG A 124 10.24 4.03 17.38
N THR A 125 9.37 4.07 18.37
CA THR A 125 8.75 2.87 18.95
C THR A 125 7.24 3.03 18.90
N PHE A 126 6.51 2.02 18.41
CA PHE A 126 5.07 2.06 18.37
C PHE A 126 4.46 1.21 19.49
N VAL A 127 3.45 1.78 20.14
CA VAL A 127 2.54 1.07 21.04
C VAL A 127 1.21 0.92 20.32
N THR A 128 0.72 -0.31 20.17
CA THR A 128 -0.52 -0.62 19.46
C THR A 128 -1.45 -1.48 20.33
N ASN A 129 -2.76 -1.33 20.18
CA ASN A 129 -3.74 -2.11 20.92
C ASN A 129 -3.92 -3.50 20.29
N ARG A 130 -3.67 -4.56 21.07
CA ARG A 130 -3.80 -5.96 20.60
C ARG A 130 -5.23 -6.39 20.25
N ASN A 131 -6.25 -5.72 20.79
CA ASN A 131 -7.64 -5.97 20.43
C ASN A 131 -8.10 -5.10 19.25
N GLY A 132 -7.17 -4.38 18.62
CA GLY A 132 -7.47 -3.48 17.52
C GLY A 132 -7.73 -4.20 16.21
N SER A 133 -8.44 -3.51 15.34
CA SER A 133 -8.89 -4.01 14.03
C SER A 133 -7.75 -4.58 13.17
N LEU A 134 -6.56 -3.98 13.17
CA LEU A 134 -5.39 -4.50 12.45
C LEU A 134 -5.06 -5.97 12.83
N TRP A 135 -5.19 -6.33 14.12
CA TRP A 135 -4.91 -7.68 14.61
C TRP A 135 -6.08 -8.65 14.46
N LYS A 136 -7.29 -8.15 14.20
CA LYS A 136 -8.53 -8.91 14.13
C LYS A 136 -9.12 -8.99 12.72
N GLU A 137 -8.65 -8.15 11.81
CA GLU A 137 -9.08 -8.19 10.42
C GLU A 137 -8.82 -9.56 9.79
N ASN A 138 -9.87 -10.16 9.27
CA ASN A 138 -9.85 -11.50 8.69
C ASN A 138 -10.77 -11.56 7.46
N ILE A 139 -10.90 -12.73 6.83
CA ILE A 139 -11.63 -12.91 5.58
C ILE A 139 -13.12 -12.54 5.67
N GLU A 140 -13.74 -12.61 6.85
CA GLU A 140 -15.15 -12.28 7.04
C GLU A 140 -15.40 -10.77 6.95
N HIS A 141 -14.35 -9.98 7.10
CA HIS A 141 -14.38 -8.52 6.93
C HIS A 141 -14.18 -8.09 5.47
N VAL A 142 -13.82 -9.01 4.57
CA VAL A 142 -13.61 -8.69 3.15
C VAL A 142 -14.93 -8.71 2.40
N ASP A 143 -15.37 -7.55 1.93
CA ASP A 143 -16.52 -7.44 1.03
C ASP A 143 -16.10 -7.79 -0.40
N PHE A 144 -16.29 -9.03 -0.80
CA PHE A 144 -15.95 -9.53 -2.13
C PHE A 144 -16.77 -8.88 -3.25
N GLU A 145 -18.02 -8.55 -2.99
CA GLU A 145 -18.88 -7.92 -4.02
C GLU A 145 -18.46 -6.46 -4.26
N LYS A 146 -18.05 -5.76 -3.19
CA LYS A 146 -17.45 -4.43 -3.32
C LYS A 146 -16.10 -4.49 -4.00
N MET A 147 -15.24 -5.45 -3.62
CA MET A 147 -13.93 -5.67 -4.23
C MET A 147 -14.02 -5.81 -5.74
N LYS A 148 -14.94 -6.63 -6.23
CA LYS A 148 -15.12 -6.91 -7.66
C LYS A 148 -15.55 -5.69 -8.48
N GLN A 149 -15.96 -4.59 -7.87
CA GLN A 149 -16.31 -3.35 -8.55
C GLN A 149 -15.10 -2.52 -8.99
N ALA A 150 -13.88 -2.87 -8.57
CA ALA A 150 -12.66 -2.15 -8.92
C ALA A 150 -11.89 -2.81 -10.07
N LYS A 151 -11.09 -2.01 -10.80
CA LYS A 151 -10.17 -2.51 -11.85
C LYS A 151 -8.92 -3.15 -11.22
N ILE A 152 -8.41 -2.54 -10.13
CA ILE A 152 -7.21 -2.96 -9.41
C ILE A 152 -7.58 -3.28 -7.97
N LEU A 153 -7.13 -4.44 -7.47
CA LEU A 153 -7.03 -4.73 -6.04
C LEU A 153 -5.59 -4.40 -5.60
N SER A 154 -5.43 -3.47 -4.67
CA SER A 154 -4.16 -3.26 -3.98
C SER A 154 -4.23 -3.88 -2.59
N LEU A 155 -3.49 -4.95 -2.37
CA LEU A 155 -3.20 -5.42 -1.02
C LEU A 155 -2.03 -4.59 -0.49
N ALA A 156 -2.34 -3.63 0.33
CA ALA A 156 -1.38 -2.59 0.70
C ALA A 156 -0.14 -3.13 1.43
N SER A 157 -0.30 -4.17 2.27
CA SER A 157 0.86 -4.85 2.87
C SER A 157 0.55 -6.27 3.31
N ILE A 158 1.23 -7.24 2.71
CA ILE A 158 1.32 -8.60 3.23
C ILE A 158 1.96 -8.54 4.64
N PHE A 159 1.49 -9.38 5.58
CA PHE A 159 1.87 -9.47 6.99
C PHE A 159 1.40 -8.31 7.89
N ASN A 160 0.77 -7.26 7.37
CA ASN A 160 0.29 -6.18 8.23
C ASN A 160 -0.92 -6.60 9.06
N CYS A 161 -1.90 -7.27 8.46
CA CYS A 161 -3.05 -7.86 9.15
C CYS A 161 -2.81 -9.39 9.31
N PRO A 162 -2.40 -9.87 10.51
CA PRO A 162 -1.90 -11.24 10.67
C PRO A 162 -2.90 -12.35 10.33
N LEU A 163 -4.21 -12.07 10.42
CA LEU A 163 -5.25 -13.05 10.08
C LEU A 163 -5.57 -13.09 8.57
N LEU A 164 -5.02 -12.16 7.78
CA LEU A 164 -4.97 -12.25 6.33
C LEU A 164 -3.71 -13.01 5.90
N ASP A 165 -3.58 -14.23 6.38
CA ASP A 165 -2.44 -15.11 6.11
C ASP A 165 -2.36 -15.54 4.63
N GLY A 166 -1.28 -16.22 4.24
CA GLY A 166 -1.05 -16.63 2.86
C GLY A 166 -2.21 -17.46 2.27
N LYS A 167 -2.85 -18.33 3.05
CA LYS A 167 -3.99 -19.13 2.60
C LYS A 167 -5.24 -18.27 2.38
N THR A 168 -5.45 -17.30 3.23
CA THR A 168 -6.53 -16.32 3.12
C THR A 168 -6.31 -15.42 1.91
N LEU A 169 -5.08 -14.95 1.69
CA LEU A 169 -4.71 -14.15 0.52
C LEU A 169 -4.92 -14.91 -0.78
N VAL A 170 -4.62 -16.21 -0.84
CA VAL A 170 -4.91 -17.06 -2.02
C VAL A 170 -6.39 -17.04 -2.36
N LYS A 171 -7.29 -17.13 -1.37
CA LYS A 171 -8.75 -17.07 -1.62
C LYS A 171 -9.16 -15.70 -2.17
N ILE A 172 -8.67 -14.62 -1.57
CA ILE A 172 -8.98 -13.25 -2.00
C ILE A 172 -8.48 -13.02 -3.42
N PHE A 173 -7.25 -13.42 -3.71
CA PHE A 173 -6.65 -13.19 -5.03
C PHE A 173 -7.29 -14.05 -6.12
N LYS A 174 -7.73 -15.28 -5.82
CA LYS A 174 -8.51 -16.12 -6.76
C LYS A 174 -9.81 -15.41 -7.16
N GLU A 175 -10.56 -14.87 -6.20
CA GLU A 175 -11.79 -14.11 -6.47
C GLU A 175 -11.51 -12.84 -7.29
N ALA A 176 -10.46 -12.10 -6.96
CA ALA A 176 -10.05 -10.92 -7.72
C ALA A 176 -9.67 -11.27 -9.16
N LYS A 177 -8.89 -12.34 -9.37
CA LYS A 177 -8.54 -12.83 -10.71
C LYS A 177 -9.76 -13.32 -11.51
N ALA A 178 -10.68 -14.03 -10.86
CA ALA A 178 -11.93 -14.46 -11.51
C ALA A 178 -12.78 -13.26 -11.97
N ALA A 179 -12.70 -12.13 -11.27
CA ALA A 179 -13.34 -10.87 -11.64
C ALA A 179 -12.52 -10.03 -12.66
N GLY A 180 -11.41 -10.55 -13.17
CA GLY A 180 -10.57 -9.88 -14.17
C GLY A 180 -9.77 -8.70 -13.62
N MET A 181 -9.53 -8.65 -12.31
CA MET A 181 -8.78 -7.57 -11.67
C MET A 181 -7.27 -7.72 -11.85
N THR A 182 -6.58 -6.60 -11.94
CA THR A 182 -5.14 -6.53 -11.70
C THR A 182 -4.89 -6.55 -10.19
N ILE A 183 -3.88 -7.30 -9.74
CA ILE A 183 -3.51 -7.38 -8.33
C ILE A 183 -2.16 -6.73 -8.14
N THR A 184 -2.11 -5.74 -7.26
CA THR A 184 -0.89 -5.16 -6.73
C THR A 184 -0.73 -5.54 -5.26
N ALA A 185 0.49 -5.71 -4.79
CA ALA A 185 0.77 -5.99 -3.38
C ALA A 185 2.07 -5.32 -2.94
N ASP A 186 2.10 -4.88 -1.70
CA ASP A 186 3.31 -4.54 -0.96
C ASP A 186 3.49 -5.51 0.22
N MET A 187 4.52 -5.35 1.02
CA MET A 187 4.75 -6.15 2.22
C MET A 187 5.44 -5.32 3.29
N ILE A 188 5.31 -5.76 4.52
CA ILE A 188 6.16 -5.35 5.63
C ILE A 188 7.01 -6.54 6.10
N LYS A 189 7.91 -6.31 7.05
CA LYS A 189 8.63 -7.40 7.70
C LYS A 189 7.66 -8.39 8.34
N PRO A 190 7.90 -9.71 8.23
CA PRO A 190 7.11 -10.72 8.92
C PRO A 190 6.93 -10.41 10.40
N ARG A 191 5.70 -10.57 10.93
CA ARG A 191 5.39 -10.26 12.34
C ARG A 191 5.42 -11.48 13.24
N LEU A 192 5.10 -12.64 12.69
CA LEU A 192 4.92 -13.91 13.43
C LEU A 192 5.92 -14.99 13.00
N GLY A 193 6.97 -14.61 12.26
CA GLY A 193 7.98 -15.53 11.77
C GLY A 193 7.61 -16.20 10.44
N GLU A 194 6.70 -15.59 9.69
CA GLU A 194 6.30 -16.06 8.37
C GLU A 194 7.50 -16.09 7.41
N THR A 195 7.45 -17.02 6.49
CA THR A 195 8.49 -17.28 5.49
C THR A 195 7.98 -17.02 4.07
N LEU A 196 8.89 -17.02 3.10
CA LEU A 196 8.52 -16.89 1.69
C LEU A 196 7.60 -18.04 1.23
N ASP A 197 7.76 -19.25 1.78
CA ASP A 197 6.95 -20.40 1.41
C ASP A 197 5.49 -20.24 1.90
N ASP A 198 5.25 -19.55 3.01
CA ASP A 198 3.90 -19.30 3.51
C ASP A 198 3.05 -18.42 2.57
N ILE A 199 3.71 -17.57 1.77
CA ILE A 199 3.04 -16.65 0.83
C ILE A 199 3.29 -16.98 -0.65
N ARG A 200 4.09 -18.02 -0.96
CA ARG A 200 4.48 -18.37 -2.33
C ARG A 200 3.29 -18.55 -3.26
N GLU A 201 2.24 -19.30 -2.85
CA GLU A 201 1.05 -19.48 -3.67
C GLU A 201 0.32 -18.14 -3.88
N ALA A 202 0.20 -17.31 -2.87
CA ALA A 202 -0.43 -15.99 -2.98
C ALA A 202 0.33 -15.07 -3.97
N LEU A 203 1.66 -15.05 -3.88
CA LEU A 203 2.51 -14.26 -4.79
C LEU A 203 2.32 -14.63 -6.26
N SER A 204 1.98 -15.89 -6.58
CA SER A 204 1.74 -16.32 -7.97
C SER A 204 0.53 -15.63 -8.65
N TYR A 205 -0.35 -15.01 -7.88
CA TYR A 205 -1.49 -14.22 -8.40
C TYR A 205 -1.16 -12.74 -8.58
N VAL A 206 -0.03 -12.27 -8.04
CA VAL A 206 0.32 -10.84 -8.00
C VAL A 206 0.87 -10.38 -9.35
N ASP A 207 0.29 -9.34 -9.92
CA ASP A 207 0.77 -8.75 -11.17
C ASP A 207 1.93 -7.77 -10.92
N TYR A 208 1.89 -6.99 -9.83
CA TYR A 208 2.91 -6.02 -9.45
C TYR A 208 3.17 -6.09 -7.95
N PHE A 209 4.41 -6.37 -7.55
CA PHE A 209 4.81 -6.52 -6.16
C PHE A 209 5.85 -5.45 -5.78
N PHE A 210 5.62 -4.72 -4.69
CA PHE A 210 6.37 -3.52 -4.29
C PHE A 210 7.23 -3.66 -3.02
N PRO A 211 7.96 -4.74 -2.76
CA PRO A 211 8.73 -4.88 -1.53
C PRO A 211 9.83 -3.81 -1.45
N ASN A 212 10.26 -3.43 -0.24
CA ASN A 212 11.54 -2.78 -0.11
C ASN A 212 12.69 -3.81 -0.09
N PHE A 213 13.92 -3.35 -0.36
CA PHE A 213 15.07 -4.25 -0.50
C PHE A 213 15.36 -5.02 0.80
N ASP A 214 15.32 -4.35 1.96
CA ASP A 214 15.63 -4.99 3.25
C ASP A 214 14.60 -6.07 3.62
N GLU A 215 13.32 -5.82 3.38
CA GLU A 215 12.25 -6.79 3.57
C GLU A 215 12.38 -7.97 2.61
N ALA A 216 12.68 -7.67 1.35
CA ALA A 216 12.87 -8.68 0.32
C ALA A 216 14.11 -9.56 0.60
N CYS A 217 15.21 -8.98 1.09
CA CYS A 217 16.38 -9.74 1.55
C CYS A 217 16.03 -10.68 2.70
N LEU A 218 15.27 -10.18 3.68
CA LEU A 218 14.85 -10.99 4.82
C LEU A 218 14.02 -12.20 4.38
N MET A 219 13.09 -11.99 3.43
CA MET A 219 12.20 -13.04 2.93
C MET A 219 12.91 -14.06 2.03
N THR A 220 13.82 -13.59 1.19
CA THR A 220 14.50 -14.44 0.21
C THR A 220 15.76 -15.09 0.75
N GLY A 221 16.39 -14.52 1.78
CA GLY A 221 17.70 -14.90 2.28
C GLY A 221 18.85 -14.49 1.35
N GLU A 222 18.56 -13.70 0.30
CA GLU A 222 19.54 -13.17 -0.64
C GLU A 222 19.94 -11.74 -0.27
N THR A 223 21.10 -11.30 -0.75
CA THR A 223 21.66 -9.98 -0.45
C THR A 223 22.01 -9.14 -1.69
N GLU A 224 21.91 -9.74 -2.88
CA GLU A 224 22.12 -9.07 -4.15
C GLU A 224 20.76 -8.77 -4.80
N GLU A 225 20.55 -7.55 -5.26
CA GLU A 225 19.27 -7.08 -5.82
C GLU A 225 18.72 -7.98 -6.92
N SER A 226 19.60 -8.43 -7.84
CA SER A 226 19.21 -9.31 -8.92
C SER A 226 18.73 -10.66 -8.40
N LYS A 227 19.44 -11.27 -7.44
CA LYS A 227 19.06 -12.56 -6.86
C LYS A 227 17.79 -12.48 -6.04
N VAL A 228 17.66 -11.41 -5.24
CA VAL A 228 16.43 -11.12 -4.48
C VAL A 228 15.22 -11.02 -5.43
N ALA A 229 15.35 -10.21 -6.47
CA ALA A 229 14.27 -10.00 -7.43
C ALA A 229 13.97 -11.27 -8.26
N ASP A 230 14.98 -12.03 -8.66
CA ASP A 230 14.78 -13.31 -9.37
C ASP A 230 14.05 -14.32 -8.50
N LYS A 231 14.38 -14.44 -7.21
CA LYS A 231 13.73 -15.37 -6.29
C LYS A 231 12.25 -15.01 -6.06
N LEU A 232 11.91 -13.73 -5.99
CA LEU A 232 10.52 -13.27 -5.93
C LEU A 232 9.79 -13.51 -7.27
N PHE A 233 10.46 -13.29 -8.39
CA PHE A 233 9.92 -13.58 -9.73
C PHE A 233 9.64 -15.07 -9.91
N GLU A 234 10.52 -15.96 -9.41
CA GLU A 234 10.33 -17.41 -9.41
C GLU A 234 9.13 -17.87 -8.56
N CYS A 235 8.65 -17.06 -7.61
CA CYS A 235 7.39 -17.30 -6.91
C CYS A 235 6.15 -17.05 -7.79
N GLY A 236 6.32 -16.59 -9.05
CA GLY A 236 5.24 -16.37 -10.00
C GLY A 236 4.74 -14.93 -10.07
N VAL A 237 5.35 -14.01 -9.35
CA VAL A 237 5.07 -12.56 -9.48
C VAL A 237 5.39 -12.12 -10.90
N LYS A 238 4.46 -11.42 -11.58
CA LYS A 238 4.70 -11.00 -12.98
C LYS A 238 5.71 -9.84 -13.09
N ASN A 239 5.63 -8.88 -12.17
CA ASN A 239 6.52 -7.73 -12.13
C ASN A 239 6.91 -7.48 -10.67
N VAL A 240 8.19 -7.66 -10.36
CA VAL A 240 8.79 -7.28 -9.07
C VAL A 240 9.33 -5.86 -9.21
N ILE A 241 8.84 -4.94 -8.40
CA ILE A 241 9.24 -3.54 -8.38
C ILE A 241 9.82 -3.24 -6.99
N MET A 242 11.06 -3.61 -6.78
CA MET A 242 11.73 -3.52 -5.50
C MET A 242 12.24 -2.10 -5.25
N LYS A 243 11.79 -1.50 -4.15
CA LYS A 243 12.21 -0.16 -3.70
C LYS A 243 13.63 -0.25 -3.14
N ILE A 244 14.59 0.51 -3.71
CA ILE A 244 16.01 0.50 -3.34
C ILE A 244 16.48 1.84 -2.76
N GLY A 245 15.59 2.51 -2.05
CA GLY A 245 15.84 3.76 -1.33
C GLY A 245 16.29 4.89 -2.25
N LYS A 246 17.39 5.56 -1.91
CA LYS A 246 17.93 6.71 -2.65
C LYS A 246 18.36 6.39 -4.08
N ARG A 247 18.43 5.12 -4.46
CA ARG A 247 18.75 4.69 -5.83
C ARG A 247 17.50 4.52 -6.71
N GLY A 248 16.30 4.57 -6.14
CA GLY A 248 15.03 4.46 -6.85
C GLY A 248 14.39 3.08 -6.72
N CYS A 249 14.08 2.41 -7.83
CA CYS A 249 13.55 1.06 -7.79
C CYS A 249 14.22 0.14 -8.82
N TYR A 250 14.30 -1.14 -8.48
CA TYR A 250 14.75 -2.23 -9.33
C TYR A 250 13.53 -2.99 -9.84
N ILE A 251 13.35 -3.02 -11.13
CA ILE A 251 12.22 -3.70 -11.80
C ILE A 251 12.71 -4.99 -12.43
N ARG A 252 12.04 -6.12 -12.15
CA ARG A 252 12.29 -7.44 -12.74
C ARG A 252 10.99 -8.04 -13.27
N ASN A 253 10.97 -8.38 -14.54
CA ASN A 253 9.85 -9.08 -15.19
C ASN A 253 10.34 -10.00 -16.33
N ALA A 254 9.42 -10.56 -17.11
CA ALA A 254 9.76 -11.46 -18.20
C ALA A 254 10.63 -10.81 -19.31
N ALA A 255 10.60 -9.49 -19.46
CA ALA A 255 11.45 -8.77 -20.43
C ALA A 255 12.88 -8.54 -19.93
N GLY A 256 13.17 -8.81 -18.66
CA GLY A 256 14.48 -8.62 -18.05
C GLY A 256 14.43 -7.78 -16.78
N ALA A 257 15.53 -7.10 -16.51
CA ALA A 257 15.66 -6.25 -15.33
C ALA A 257 16.17 -4.84 -15.68
N MET A 258 15.72 -3.84 -14.91
CA MET A 258 16.19 -2.46 -15.05
C MET A 258 16.16 -1.72 -13.72
N ILE A 259 16.97 -0.68 -13.59
CA ILE A 259 16.90 0.28 -12.50
C ILE A 259 16.24 1.56 -13.03
N VAL A 260 15.23 2.05 -12.30
CA VAL A 260 14.65 3.37 -12.49
C VAL A 260 15.17 4.26 -11.37
N PRO A 261 16.02 5.25 -11.67
CA PRO A 261 16.69 6.04 -10.65
C PRO A 261 15.70 6.94 -9.88
N ALA A 262 16.04 7.26 -8.62
CA ALA A 262 15.26 8.17 -7.78
C ALA A 262 15.41 9.62 -8.24
N CYS A 263 14.51 10.51 -7.78
CA CYS A 263 14.61 11.96 -8.01
C CYS A 263 15.88 12.53 -7.36
N LYS A 264 16.57 13.41 -8.09
CA LYS A 264 17.77 14.10 -7.57
C LYS A 264 17.40 15.31 -6.70
N GLY A 265 18.31 15.68 -5.81
CA GLY A 265 18.18 16.89 -4.98
C GLY A 265 17.02 16.85 -3.99
N VAL A 266 16.63 15.68 -3.54
CA VAL A 266 15.60 15.49 -2.52
C VAL A 266 16.26 15.30 -1.15
N THR A 267 15.82 16.09 -0.17
CA THR A 267 16.23 15.95 1.23
C THR A 267 15.07 15.31 2.00
N ALA A 268 15.29 14.10 2.51
CA ALA A 268 14.29 13.42 3.31
C ALA A 268 14.22 14.02 4.72
N ILE A 269 13.02 14.42 5.13
CA ILE A 269 12.68 14.88 6.49
C ILE A 269 12.05 13.72 7.25
N ASP A 270 11.16 12.98 6.61
CA ASP A 270 10.47 11.82 7.17
C ASP A 270 10.26 10.76 6.08
N THR A 271 10.49 9.49 6.42
CA THR A 271 10.32 8.38 5.48
C THR A 271 9.06 7.55 5.74
N ILE A 272 8.21 7.98 6.70
CA ILE A 272 6.93 7.34 6.97
C ILE A 272 6.06 7.41 5.71
N GLY A 273 5.47 6.28 5.32
CA GLY A 273 4.57 6.19 4.17
C GLY A 273 5.26 6.36 2.81
N ALA A 274 6.59 6.42 2.74
CA ALA A 274 7.30 6.52 1.45
C ALA A 274 7.01 5.32 0.54
N GLY A 275 6.88 4.12 1.12
CA GLY A 275 6.46 2.90 0.43
C GLY A 275 5.06 3.02 -0.15
N ASP A 276 4.10 3.45 0.68
CA ASP A 276 2.70 3.60 0.31
C ASP A 276 2.53 4.66 -0.79
N ASN A 277 3.27 5.77 -0.69
CA ASN A 277 3.30 6.80 -1.73
C ASN A 277 3.93 6.30 -3.03
N PHE A 278 4.98 5.47 -2.95
CA PHE A 278 5.57 4.82 -4.11
C PHE A 278 4.55 3.89 -4.80
N ALA A 279 3.91 2.97 -4.05
CA ALA A 279 2.90 2.06 -4.56
C ALA A 279 1.72 2.84 -5.19
N SER A 280 1.22 3.87 -4.49
CA SER A 280 0.14 4.75 -4.98
C SER A 280 0.50 5.45 -6.29
N GLY A 281 1.71 5.98 -6.39
CA GLY A 281 2.22 6.60 -7.61
C GLY A 281 2.32 5.59 -8.77
N PHE A 282 2.84 4.40 -8.50
CA PHE A 282 2.94 3.33 -9.51
C PHE A 282 1.57 2.91 -10.03
N ILE A 283 0.63 2.62 -9.12
CA ILE A 283 -0.75 2.25 -9.45
C ILE A 283 -1.45 3.36 -10.26
N SER A 284 -1.27 4.62 -9.85
CA SER A 284 -1.84 5.76 -10.56
C SER A 284 -1.30 5.90 -11.99
N ALA A 285 -0.02 5.62 -12.19
CA ALA A 285 0.60 5.63 -13.51
C ALA A 285 0.14 4.44 -14.38
N LEU A 286 -0.08 3.25 -13.79
CA LEU A 286 -0.70 2.12 -14.48
C LEU A 286 -2.09 2.46 -15.01
N LEU A 287 -2.91 3.12 -14.19
CA LEU A 287 -4.25 3.57 -14.58
C LEU A 287 -4.23 4.61 -15.70
N GLN A 288 -3.14 5.37 -15.82
CA GLN A 288 -2.90 6.29 -16.95
C GLN A 288 -2.41 5.57 -18.22
N GLY A 289 -2.20 4.24 -18.17
CA GLY A 289 -1.72 3.47 -19.31
C GLY A 289 -0.22 3.66 -19.63
N LYS A 290 0.57 4.13 -18.65
CA LYS A 290 2.03 4.30 -18.81
C LYS A 290 2.73 2.95 -18.88
N ASP A 291 3.88 2.91 -19.56
CA ASP A 291 4.74 1.73 -19.52
C ASP A 291 5.37 1.53 -18.14
N ILE A 292 5.95 0.37 -17.91
CA ILE A 292 6.44 -0.03 -16.57
C ILE A 292 7.58 0.88 -16.08
N ARG A 293 8.43 1.38 -16.99
CA ARG A 293 9.52 2.31 -16.65
C ARG A 293 8.94 3.65 -16.19
N ASP A 294 7.99 4.17 -16.94
CA ASP A 294 7.32 5.44 -16.64
C ASP A 294 6.48 5.32 -15.36
N CYS A 295 5.88 4.15 -15.07
CA CYS A 295 5.24 3.87 -13.79
C CYS A 295 6.26 3.97 -12.65
N GLY A 296 7.45 3.39 -12.79
CA GLY A 296 8.53 3.49 -11.81
C GLY A 296 9.03 4.93 -11.60
N ILE A 297 9.12 5.73 -12.68
CA ILE A 297 9.48 7.15 -12.59
C ILE A 297 8.41 7.92 -11.80
N TYR A 298 7.14 7.74 -12.13
CA TYR A 298 6.04 8.40 -11.45
C TYR A 298 5.96 8.03 -9.96
N ALA A 299 6.19 6.76 -9.65
CA ALA A 299 6.28 6.24 -8.29
C ALA A 299 7.44 6.90 -7.50
N ASN A 300 8.62 6.99 -8.10
CA ASN A 300 9.77 7.68 -7.49
C ASN A 300 9.48 9.17 -7.25
N CYS A 301 8.78 9.84 -8.17
CA CYS A 301 8.37 11.24 -7.99
C CYS A 301 7.39 11.41 -6.83
N THR A 302 6.40 10.51 -6.72
CA THR A 302 5.40 10.54 -5.65
C THR A 302 6.06 10.31 -4.29
N ALA A 303 6.92 9.30 -4.16
CA ALA A 303 7.69 9.05 -2.96
C ALA A 303 8.66 10.18 -2.62
N ALA A 304 9.31 10.78 -3.62
CA ALA A 304 10.22 11.92 -3.43
C ALA A 304 9.51 13.16 -2.85
N ILE A 305 8.25 13.36 -3.18
CA ILE A 305 7.44 14.43 -2.57
C ILE A 305 7.15 14.06 -1.11
N SER A 306 6.67 12.83 -0.84
CA SER A 306 6.24 12.44 0.50
C SER A 306 7.35 12.58 1.53
N VAL A 307 8.57 12.16 1.23
CA VAL A 307 9.69 12.19 2.18
C VAL A 307 10.15 13.60 2.59
N GLN A 308 9.71 14.65 1.92
CA GLN A 308 10.00 16.04 2.26
C GLN A 308 9.04 16.62 3.31
N TYR A 309 8.08 15.84 3.78
CA TYR A 309 7.07 16.26 4.76
C TYR A 309 6.97 15.24 5.89
N VAL A 310 6.57 15.71 7.08
CA VAL A 310 6.33 14.83 8.22
C VAL A 310 4.97 14.15 8.07
N GLY A 311 4.93 12.83 8.18
CA GLY A 311 3.72 12.00 8.13
C GLY A 311 3.42 11.41 6.75
N ALA A 312 2.74 10.27 6.73
CA ALA A 312 2.58 9.40 5.56
C ALA A 312 1.85 10.04 4.37
N THR A 313 0.85 10.89 4.64
CA THR A 313 -0.06 11.43 3.60
C THR A 313 -0.04 12.96 3.49
N THR A 314 0.88 13.64 4.17
CA THR A 314 0.91 15.11 4.23
C THR A 314 1.58 15.76 3.02
N GLY A 315 2.51 15.06 2.38
CA GLY A 315 3.32 15.57 1.27
C GLY A 315 2.54 15.67 -0.04
N VAL A 316 1.96 14.56 -0.48
CA VAL A 316 1.23 14.48 -1.76
C VAL A 316 -0.21 14.93 -1.56
N ARG A 317 -0.56 16.08 -2.13
CA ARG A 317 -1.88 16.70 -1.96
C ARG A 317 -2.75 16.64 -3.21
N ASN A 318 -2.13 16.62 -4.38
CA ASN A 318 -2.81 16.56 -5.67
C ASN A 318 -1.86 16.04 -6.75
N LYS A 319 -2.41 15.81 -7.94
CA LYS A 319 -1.70 15.30 -9.11
C LYS A 319 -0.67 16.29 -9.64
N GLU A 320 -0.97 17.59 -9.59
CA GLU A 320 -0.13 18.65 -10.14
C GLU A 320 1.26 18.65 -9.48
N MET A 321 1.35 18.42 -8.17
CA MET A 321 2.64 18.32 -7.48
C MET A 321 3.52 17.19 -8.04
N VAL A 322 2.90 16.06 -8.40
CA VAL A 322 3.64 14.91 -8.97
C VAL A 322 4.05 15.21 -10.41
N GLU A 323 3.21 15.89 -11.18
CA GLU A 323 3.53 16.33 -12.54
C GLU A 323 4.69 17.34 -12.57
N GLU A 324 4.72 18.29 -11.63
CA GLU A 324 5.85 19.22 -11.46
C GLU A 324 7.16 18.50 -11.11
N MET A 325 7.10 17.52 -10.20
CA MET A 325 8.26 16.69 -9.85
C MET A 325 8.71 15.84 -11.03
N LEU A 326 7.78 15.33 -11.83
CA LEU A 326 8.06 14.57 -13.05
C LEU A 326 8.79 15.42 -14.11
N GLU A 327 8.37 16.66 -14.30
CA GLU A 327 9.07 17.58 -15.22
C GLU A 327 10.49 17.92 -14.73
N LYS A 328 10.69 18.04 -13.41
CA LYS A 328 12.04 18.16 -12.82
C LYS A 328 12.87 16.90 -13.08
N TYR A 329 12.28 15.71 -12.84
CA TYR A 329 12.94 14.44 -13.09
C TYR A 329 13.42 14.32 -14.54
N LYS A 330 12.56 14.63 -15.52
CA LYS A 330 12.91 14.58 -16.94
C LYS A 330 14.09 15.48 -17.28
N LYS A 331 14.13 16.70 -16.72
CA LYS A 331 15.27 17.62 -16.91
C LYS A 331 16.57 17.09 -16.30
N ASP A 332 16.49 16.48 -15.10
CA ASP A 332 17.64 15.93 -14.39
C ASP A 332 18.26 14.71 -15.08
N TYR A 333 17.50 13.98 -15.86
CA TYR A 333 17.93 12.75 -16.58
C TYR A 333 17.95 12.92 -18.11
N ILE A 334 17.67 14.13 -18.63
CA ILE A 334 17.70 14.45 -20.08
C ILE A 334 16.80 13.46 -20.85
N LEU A 335 15.54 13.33 -20.41
CA LEU A 335 14.54 12.45 -21.02
C LEU A 335 13.58 13.23 -21.92
#